data_05d8e38ec7d52502717e8d285d64395f
#
_entry.id   05d8e38ec7d52502717e8d285d64395f
#
_cell.length_a   1.000
_cell.length_b   1.000
_cell.length_c   1.000
_cell.angle_alpha   90.00
_cell.angle_beta   90.00
_cell.angle_gamma   90.00
#
_symmetry.space_group_name_H-M   'P 1'
#
loop_
_entity.id
_entity.type
_entity.pdbx_description
1 polymer ?
#
loop_
_entity_poly.entity_id
_entity_poly.type
_entity_poly.pdbx_seq_one_letter_code
_entity_poly.pdbx_strand_id
1 'polypeptide(L)'
;MKILALKRKEQSVIPGFGLTFGISLTMLSILILIPLASILVYSFRLSPLEFWKLVTEKPVLNAFFTSVICSFIAAAVNCVFGVILAWVLIRYDFFGKRFLDGMLELPFALPTAVAGITLSKMYSDTGMVGKYFAKIGIKISYTHVGIIIALIFVGIPFVVRAVQPILEKLDNQYEEAAYILGADGKTTFWKVIFPEIRPALLTGFGLAFSRGLGEYGSVIYISGNSLKEHTQVVSYVIMQKLNYVDYPSATAIALLMLVISFILLFLINFVQMNQFKRTNNV
;
A
#
# COMPACT_ATOMS: atom_id res chain seq x y z
N MET A 1 -5.78 59.31 5.75
CA MET A 1 -5.52 58.68 4.44
C MET A 1 -4.56 57.48 4.63
N LYS A 2 -5.07 56.24 4.74
CA LYS A 2 -4.23 55.03 4.79
C LYS A 2 -3.90 54.61 3.35
N ILE A 3 -2.64 54.80 2.99
CA ILE A 3 -2.10 54.32 1.70
C ILE A 3 -2.09 52.78 1.74
N LEU A 4 -2.97 52.17 0.95
CA LEU A 4 -2.93 50.73 0.67
C LEU A 4 -1.59 50.41 -0.01
N ALA A 5 -0.64 49.90 0.75
CA ALA A 5 0.57 49.33 0.20
C ALA A 5 0.16 48.11 -0.61
N LEU A 6 0.12 48.23 -1.92
CA LEU A 6 0.03 47.12 -2.86
C LEU A 6 1.20 46.14 -2.58
N LYS A 7 0.87 45.03 -1.96
CA LYS A 7 1.82 43.94 -1.73
C LYS A 7 2.39 43.55 -3.08
N ARG A 8 3.64 43.90 -3.35
CA ARG A 8 4.37 43.52 -4.55
C ARG A 8 4.26 42.00 -4.70
N LYS A 9 3.59 41.55 -5.77
CA LYS A 9 3.48 40.12 -6.10
C LYS A 9 4.91 39.63 -6.31
N GLU A 10 5.40 38.78 -5.41
CA GLU A 10 6.70 38.17 -5.58
C GLU A 10 6.72 37.49 -6.96
N GLN A 11 7.67 37.90 -7.80
CA GLN A 11 7.79 37.31 -9.13
C GLN A 11 8.18 35.86 -8.96
N SER A 12 7.36 34.95 -9.48
CA SER A 12 7.66 33.52 -9.47
C SER A 12 9.03 33.32 -10.16
N VAL A 13 9.91 32.58 -9.47
CA VAL A 13 11.25 32.22 -9.99
C VAL A 13 11.16 31.40 -11.28
N ILE A 14 10.00 30.79 -11.53
CA ILE A 14 9.77 29.95 -12.71
C ILE A 14 9.05 30.78 -13.79
N PRO A 15 9.67 31.03 -14.94
CA PRO A 15 8.99 31.69 -16.06
C PRO A 15 7.77 30.88 -16.52
N GLY A 16 6.63 31.55 -16.72
CA GLY A 16 5.40 30.84 -17.14
C GLY A 16 4.67 30.03 -16.07
N PHE A 17 5.00 30.22 -14.78
CA PHE A 17 4.38 29.48 -13.66
C PHE A 17 2.84 29.44 -13.74
N GLY A 18 2.20 30.57 -14.06
CA GLY A 18 0.73 30.60 -14.17
C GLY A 18 0.16 29.69 -15.25
N LEU A 19 0.84 29.61 -16.40
CA LEU A 19 0.44 28.75 -17.51
C LEU A 19 0.66 27.25 -17.16
N THR A 20 1.85 26.91 -16.68
CA THR A 20 2.19 25.53 -16.31
C THR A 20 1.31 25.03 -15.16
N PHE A 21 1.06 25.85 -14.15
CA PHE A 21 0.16 25.53 -13.04
C PHE A 21 -1.29 25.33 -13.55
N GLY A 22 -1.77 26.22 -14.44
CA GLY A 22 -3.09 26.11 -15.04
C GLY A 22 -3.27 24.81 -15.84
N ILE A 23 -2.30 24.46 -16.68
CA ILE A 23 -2.30 23.20 -17.44
C ILE A 23 -2.29 21.98 -16.49
N SER A 24 -1.40 21.99 -15.50
CA SER A 24 -1.30 20.87 -14.53
C SER A 24 -2.59 20.70 -13.74
N LEU A 25 -3.20 21.80 -13.27
CA LEU A 25 -4.47 21.76 -12.56
C LEU A 25 -5.62 21.27 -13.44
N THR A 26 -5.66 21.71 -14.71
CA THR A 26 -6.67 21.26 -15.68
C THR A 26 -6.51 19.77 -15.96
N MET A 27 -5.28 19.29 -16.22
CA MET A 27 -5.03 17.85 -16.42
C MET A 27 -5.42 17.01 -15.19
N LEU A 28 -5.04 17.44 -14.00
CA LEU A 28 -5.41 16.79 -12.74
C LEU A 28 -6.94 16.76 -12.57
N SER A 29 -7.63 17.86 -12.90
CA SER A 29 -9.08 17.92 -12.82
C SER A 29 -9.75 16.94 -13.79
N ILE A 30 -9.33 16.93 -15.05
CA ILE A 30 -9.92 16.04 -16.08
C ILE A 30 -9.62 14.56 -15.77
N LEU A 31 -8.37 14.23 -15.42
CA LEU A 31 -7.95 12.84 -15.28
C LEU A 31 -8.31 12.22 -13.93
N ILE A 32 -8.42 13.02 -12.88
CA ILE A 32 -8.63 12.53 -11.51
C ILE A 32 -9.96 13.02 -10.93
N LEU A 33 -10.21 14.35 -10.90
CA LEU A 33 -11.38 14.88 -10.19
C LEU A 33 -12.69 14.51 -10.89
N ILE A 34 -12.77 14.55 -12.22
CA ILE A 34 -13.99 14.19 -12.96
C ILE A 34 -14.34 12.70 -12.79
N PRO A 35 -13.42 11.72 -12.94
CA PRO A 35 -13.70 10.32 -12.65
C PRO A 35 -14.13 10.09 -11.18
N LEU A 36 -13.48 10.72 -10.22
CA LEU A 36 -13.88 10.63 -8.80
C LEU A 36 -15.27 11.23 -8.56
N ALA A 37 -15.58 12.39 -9.16
CA ALA A 37 -16.90 12.98 -9.08
C ALA A 37 -17.98 12.09 -9.71
N SER A 38 -17.65 11.36 -10.79
CA SER A 38 -18.58 10.42 -11.41
C SER A 38 -18.98 9.28 -10.45
N ILE A 39 -18.09 8.79 -9.61
CA ILE A 39 -18.40 7.78 -8.59
C ILE A 39 -19.47 8.33 -7.64
N LEU A 40 -19.34 9.57 -7.19
CA LEU A 40 -20.35 10.23 -6.34
C LEU A 40 -21.69 10.35 -7.06
N VAL A 41 -21.70 10.88 -8.30
CA VAL A 41 -22.93 11.09 -9.07
C VAL A 41 -23.70 9.78 -9.32
N TYR A 42 -22.99 8.71 -9.68
CA TYR A 42 -23.62 7.40 -9.88
C TYR A 42 -24.08 6.76 -8.58
N SER A 43 -23.32 6.93 -7.49
CA SER A 43 -23.69 6.43 -6.17
C SER A 43 -24.98 7.09 -5.63
N PHE A 44 -25.21 8.37 -5.93
CA PHE A 44 -26.45 9.09 -5.55
C PHE A 44 -27.69 8.67 -6.34
N ARG A 45 -27.57 7.78 -7.33
CA ARG A 45 -28.74 7.17 -7.98
C ARG A 45 -29.45 6.15 -7.09
N LEU A 46 -28.77 5.62 -6.07
CA LEU A 46 -29.39 4.83 -5.03
C LEU A 46 -30.01 5.74 -3.97
N SER A 47 -31.19 5.36 -3.48
CA SER A 47 -31.74 6.00 -2.30
C SER A 47 -30.83 5.74 -1.08
N PRO A 48 -30.84 6.61 -0.05
CA PRO A 48 -30.05 6.38 1.15
C PRO A 48 -30.30 5.02 1.83
N LEU A 49 -31.54 4.54 1.76
CA LEU A 49 -31.91 3.23 2.32
C LEU A 49 -31.33 2.08 1.50
N GLU A 50 -31.38 2.14 0.18
CA GLU A 50 -30.78 1.14 -0.72
C GLU A 50 -29.26 1.11 -0.57
N PHE A 51 -28.62 2.30 -0.51
CA PHE A 51 -27.19 2.41 -0.25
C PHE A 51 -26.81 1.70 1.06
N TRP A 52 -27.52 2.04 2.15
CA TRP A 52 -27.25 1.43 3.45
C TRP A 52 -27.45 -0.08 3.46
N LYS A 53 -28.56 -0.54 2.85
CA LYS A 53 -28.84 -1.98 2.72
C LYS A 53 -27.75 -2.71 1.95
N LEU A 54 -27.29 -2.14 0.82
CA LEU A 54 -26.23 -2.71 -0.01
C LEU A 54 -24.90 -2.84 0.76
N VAL A 55 -24.46 -1.76 1.40
CA VAL A 55 -23.14 -1.76 2.09
C VAL A 55 -23.12 -2.58 3.37
N THR A 56 -24.32 -2.86 3.94
CA THR A 56 -24.47 -3.75 5.11
C THR A 56 -24.78 -5.19 4.75
N GLU A 57 -24.91 -5.53 3.46
CA GLU A 57 -25.01 -6.92 3.04
C GLU A 57 -23.81 -7.74 3.50
N LYS A 58 -24.06 -8.94 4.05
CA LYS A 58 -23.00 -9.81 4.58
C LYS A 58 -21.84 -10.07 3.59
N PRO A 59 -22.12 -10.36 2.29
CA PRO A 59 -21.03 -10.55 1.33
C PRO A 59 -20.13 -9.32 1.17
N VAL A 60 -20.72 -8.12 1.14
CA VAL A 60 -20.01 -6.85 0.98
C VAL A 60 -19.17 -6.57 2.22
N LEU A 61 -19.76 -6.69 3.43
CA LEU A 61 -19.04 -6.51 4.68
C LEU A 61 -17.86 -7.49 4.81
N ASN A 62 -18.08 -8.77 4.51
CA ASN A 62 -17.00 -9.76 4.56
C ASN A 62 -15.88 -9.43 3.60
N ALA A 63 -16.21 -8.96 2.38
CA ALA A 63 -15.20 -8.53 1.41
C ALA A 63 -14.39 -7.32 1.91
N PHE A 64 -15.03 -6.35 2.60
CA PHE A 64 -14.33 -5.24 3.25
C PHE A 64 -13.39 -5.73 4.34
N PHE A 65 -13.86 -6.58 5.25
CA PHE A 65 -13.02 -7.16 6.30
C PHE A 65 -11.84 -7.94 5.73
N THR A 66 -12.08 -8.80 4.74
CA THR A 66 -11.03 -9.55 4.06
C THR A 66 -9.99 -8.62 3.43
N SER A 67 -10.43 -7.60 2.67
CA SER A 67 -9.52 -6.65 2.03
C SER A 67 -8.67 -5.90 3.06
N VAL A 68 -9.30 -5.34 4.10
CA VAL A 68 -8.59 -4.55 5.12
C VAL A 68 -7.63 -5.41 5.94
N ILE A 69 -8.10 -6.57 6.43
CA ILE A 69 -7.28 -7.43 7.29
C ILE A 69 -6.12 -8.04 6.51
N CYS A 70 -6.37 -8.60 5.32
CA CYS A 70 -5.30 -9.20 4.52
C CYS A 70 -4.26 -8.15 4.07
N SER A 71 -4.71 -6.95 3.68
CA SER A 71 -3.79 -5.85 3.32
C SER A 71 -2.98 -5.37 4.51
N PHE A 72 -3.60 -5.28 5.70
CA PHE A 72 -2.90 -4.87 6.91
C PHE A 72 -1.83 -5.89 7.32
N ILE A 73 -2.18 -7.18 7.32
CA ILE A 73 -1.23 -8.26 7.64
C ILE A 73 -0.09 -8.28 6.62
N ALA A 74 -0.40 -8.19 5.34
CA ALA A 74 0.60 -8.17 4.28
C ALA A 74 1.55 -6.97 4.43
N ALA A 75 1.03 -5.77 4.69
CA ALA A 75 1.84 -4.57 4.92
C ALA A 75 2.71 -4.70 6.18
N ALA A 76 2.20 -5.28 7.26
CA ALA A 76 2.98 -5.53 8.48
C ALA A 76 4.11 -6.54 8.24
N VAL A 77 3.84 -7.62 7.51
CA VAL A 77 4.87 -8.60 7.10
C VAL A 77 5.90 -7.93 6.19
N ASN A 78 5.46 -7.09 5.25
CA ASN A 78 6.36 -6.32 4.38
C ASN A 78 7.25 -5.37 5.17
N CYS A 79 6.79 -4.79 6.28
CA CYS A 79 7.64 -3.97 7.14
C CYS A 79 8.83 -4.78 7.70
N VAL A 80 8.57 -6.00 8.16
CA VAL A 80 9.64 -6.85 8.71
C VAL A 80 10.64 -7.25 7.62
N PHE A 81 10.15 -7.89 6.56
CA PHE A 81 11.02 -8.37 5.48
C PHE A 81 11.62 -7.25 4.64
N GLY A 82 10.89 -6.15 4.46
CA GLY A 82 11.35 -4.97 3.72
C GLY A 82 12.51 -4.27 4.42
N VAL A 83 12.49 -4.16 5.77
CA VAL A 83 13.63 -3.63 6.54
C VAL A 83 14.83 -4.56 6.41
N ILE A 84 14.64 -5.89 6.54
CA ILE A 84 15.72 -6.87 6.40
C ILE A 84 16.34 -6.76 5.00
N LEU A 85 15.53 -6.72 3.95
CA LEU A 85 16.01 -6.62 2.57
C LEU A 85 16.72 -5.29 2.31
N ALA A 86 16.15 -4.17 2.76
CA ALA A 86 16.76 -2.85 2.64
C ALA A 86 18.13 -2.81 3.36
N TRP A 87 18.18 -3.38 4.57
CA TRP A 87 19.41 -3.50 5.34
C TRP A 87 20.49 -4.30 4.60
N VAL A 88 20.13 -5.50 4.10
CA VAL A 88 21.06 -6.37 3.37
C VAL A 88 21.56 -5.68 2.10
N LEU A 89 20.68 -5.02 1.36
CA LEU A 89 21.04 -4.32 0.13
C LEU A 89 21.94 -3.10 0.36
N ILE A 90 21.84 -2.43 1.51
CA ILE A 90 22.64 -1.23 1.77
C ILE A 90 23.95 -1.57 2.50
N ARG A 91 23.91 -2.43 3.53
CA ARG A 91 25.03 -2.67 4.42
C ARG A 91 25.98 -3.77 3.95
N TYR A 92 25.56 -4.64 3.03
CA TYR A 92 26.39 -5.76 2.60
C TYR A 92 26.69 -5.68 1.09
N ASP A 93 27.90 -6.09 0.73
CA ASP A 93 28.30 -6.34 -0.65
C ASP A 93 28.45 -7.84 -0.86
N PHE A 94 27.69 -8.39 -1.82
CA PHE A 94 27.67 -9.81 -2.14
C PHE A 94 27.42 -10.02 -3.62
N PHE A 95 27.83 -11.21 -4.11
CA PHE A 95 27.55 -11.59 -5.49
C PHE A 95 26.04 -11.68 -5.73
N GLY A 96 25.57 -11.01 -6.79
CA GLY A 96 24.15 -11.00 -7.13
C GLY A 96 23.33 -9.88 -6.46
N LYS A 97 23.94 -8.96 -5.68
CA LYS A 97 23.24 -7.82 -5.07
C LYS A 97 22.39 -7.01 -6.06
N ARG A 98 22.94 -6.66 -7.23
CA ARG A 98 22.21 -5.93 -8.28
C ARG A 98 21.05 -6.73 -8.85
N PHE A 99 21.20 -8.06 -8.95
CA PHE A 99 20.14 -8.93 -9.41
C PHE A 99 19.00 -9.00 -8.38
N LEU A 100 19.33 -9.15 -7.10
CA LEU A 100 18.33 -9.13 -6.02
C LEU A 100 17.59 -7.78 -5.95
N ASP A 101 18.32 -6.68 -6.08
CA ASP A 101 17.72 -5.33 -6.11
C ASP A 101 16.79 -5.16 -7.33
N GLY A 102 17.19 -5.64 -8.50
CA GLY A 102 16.35 -5.68 -9.70
C GLY A 102 15.11 -6.58 -9.54
N MET A 103 15.21 -7.70 -8.82
CA MET A 103 14.05 -8.56 -8.54
C MET A 103 12.96 -7.86 -7.70
N LEU A 104 13.32 -6.89 -6.88
CA LEU A 104 12.34 -6.09 -6.13
C LEU A 104 11.47 -5.20 -7.05
N GLU A 105 11.92 -4.92 -8.27
CA GLU A 105 11.14 -4.18 -9.26
C GLU A 105 10.15 -5.06 -10.06
N LEU A 106 10.29 -6.39 -9.99
CA LEU A 106 9.42 -7.31 -10.73
C LEU A 106 7.92 -7.08 -10.48
N PRO A 107 7.44 -6.82 -9.23
CA PRO A 107 6.03 -6.54 -9.00
C PRO A 107 5.51 -5.30 -9.73
N PHE A 108 6.37 -4.35 -10.09
CA PHE A 108 5.99 -3.19 -10.89
C PHE A 108 6.01 -3.47 -12.39
N ALA A 109 6.88 -4.36 -12.83
CA ALA A 109 7.05 -4.71 -14.25
C ALA A 109 6.04 -5.75 -14.74
N LEU A 110 5.62 -6.68 -13.85
CA LEU A 110 4.71 -7.75 -14.20
C LEU A 110 3.24 -7.29 -14.12
N PRO A 111 2.39 -7.65 -15.10
CA PRO A 111 0.95 -7.53 -14.93
C PRO A 111 0.51 -8.33 -13.69
N THR A 112 -0.23 -7.68 -12.77
CA THR A 112 -0.62 -8.30 -11.49
C THR A 112 -1.41 -9.59 -11.67
N ALA A 113 -2.20 -9.71 -12.74
CA ALA A 113 -2.89 -10.94 -13.10
C ALA A 113 -1.92 -12.12 -13.35
N VAL A 114 -0.81 -11.87 -14.05
CA VAL A 114 0.22 -12.90 -14.31
C VAL A 114 0.87 -13.34 -12.99
N ALA A 115 1.18 -12.38 -12.12
CA ALA A 115 1.69 -12.70 -10.79
C ALA A 115 0.70 -13.57 -10.00
N GLY A 116 -0.59 -13.24 -10.02
CA GLY A 116 -1.65 -14.01 -9.36
C GLY A 116 -1.77 -15.45 -9.87
N ILE A 117 -1.77 -15.63 -11.19
CA ILE A 117 -1.80 -16.97 -11.81
C ILE A 117 -0.58 -17.78 -11.40
N THR A 118 0.62 -17.18 -11.47
CA THR A 118 1.87 -17.84 -11.13
C THR A 118 1.91 -18.23 -9.66
N LEU A 119 1.56 -17.31 -8.75
CA LEU A 119 1.50 -17.58 -7.32
C LEU A 119 0.44 -18.64 -7.00
N SER A 120 -0.76 -18.56 -7.59
CA SER A 120 -1.80 -19.56 -7.40
C SER A 120 -1.33 -20.96 -7.80
N LYS A 121 -0.66 -21.09 -8.94
CA LYS A 121 -0.11 -22.37 -9.39
C LYS A 121 1.03 -22.85 -8.51
N MET A 122 1.94 -21.98 -8.11
CA MET A 122 3.10 -22.33 -7.29
C MET A 122 2.68 -22.80 -5.88
N TYR A 123 1.66 -22.15 -5.30
CA TYR A 123 1.16 -22.46 -3.96
C TYR A 123 -0.06 -23.39 -3.93
N SER A 124 -0.52 -23.91 -5.08
CA SER A 124 -1.56 -24.97 -5.12
C SER A 124 -1.07 -26.25 -4.45
N ASP A 125 -2.00 -27.12 -4.04
CA ASP A 125 -1.70 -28.37 -3.33
C ASP A 125 -0.77 -29.29 -4.15
N THR A 126 -0.78 -29.16 -5.48
CA THR A 126 0.11 -29.87 -6.43
C THR A 126 1.27 -29.01 -6.93
N GLY A 127 1.36 -27.76 -6.49
CA GLY A 127 2.37 -26.80 -6.92
C GLY A 127 3.74 -27.05 -6.31
N MET A 128 4.76 -26.38 -6.87
CA MET A 128 6.15 -26.56 -6.48
C MET A 128 6.38 -26.32 -4.99
N VAL A 129 5.75 -25.28 -4.42
CA VAL A 129 5.86 -24.91 -3.00
C VAL A 129 4.68 -25.45 -2.20
N GLY A 130 3.45 -25.31 -2.72
CA GLY A 130 2.22 -25.67 -2.00
C GLY A 130 2.15 -27.14 -1.60
N LYS A 131 2.71 -28.06 -2.40
CA LYS A 131 2.75 -29.50 -2.08
C LYS A 131 3.43 -29.82 -0.73
N TYR A 132 4.40 -29.01 -0.29
CA TYR A 132 5.07 -29.23 1.00
C TYR A 132 4.19 -28.77 2.16
N PHE A 133 3.46 -27.68 2.00
CA PHE A 133 2.48 -27.18 2.97
C PHE A 133 1.25 -28.09 3.05
N ALA A 134 0.79 -28.62 1.91
CA ALA A 134 -0.32 -29.57 1.87
C ALA A 134 -0.04 -30.85 2.68
N LYS A 135 1.23 -31.33 2.70
CA LYS A 135 1.63 -32.48 3.51
C LYS A 135 1.44 -32.29 5.02
N ILE A 136 1.50 -31.05 5.48
CA ILE A 136 1.28 -30.69 6.90
C ILE A 136 -0.13 -30.12 7.12
N GLY A 137 -1.04 -30.31 6.15
CA GLY A 137 -2.44 -29.91 6.26
C GLY A 137 -2.70 -28.42 6.04
N ILE A 138 -1.71 -27.65 5.57
CA ILE A 138 -1.86 -26.20 5.29
C ILE A 138 -2.16 -25.97 3.82
N LYS A 139 -3.36 -25.50 3.52
CA LYS A 139 -3.78 -25.05 2.20
C LYS A 139 -3.53 -23.56 2.05
N ILE A 140 -2.81 -23.15 0.99
CA ILE A 140 -2.44 -21.75 0.72
C ILE A 140 -3.31 -21.15 -0.37
N SER A 141 -3.31 -21.72 -1.58
CA SER A 141 -4.15 -21.22 -2.67
C SER A 141 -5.63 -21.35 -2.32
N TYR A 142 -6.40 -20.38 -2.74
CA TYR A 142 -7.85 -20.26 -2.50
C TYR A 142 -8.22 -20.05 -1.04
N THR A 143 -7.31 -19.43 -0.26
CA THR A 143 -7.52 -19.06 1.14
C THR A 143 -7.07 -17.62 1.40
N HIS A 144 -7.36 -17.10 2.60
CA HIS A 144 -6.84 -15.79 3.06
C HIS A 144 -5.30 -15.73 3.07
N VAL A 145 -4.63 -16.86 3.34
CA VAL A 145 -3.16 -16.94 3.30
C VAL A 145 -2.64 -16.67 1.89
N GLY A 146 -3.31 -17.22 0.87
CA GLY A 146 -2.97 -16.95 -0.52
C GLY A 146 -3.13 -15.46 -0.87
N ILE A 147 -4.23 -14.83 -0.40
CA ILE A 147 -4.42 -13.39 -0.58
C ILE A 147 -3.26 -12.61 0.05
N ILE A 148 -2.90 -12.92 1.29
CA ILE A 148 -1.80 -12.24 2.00
C ILE A 148 -0.48 -12.40 1.24
N ILE A 149 -0.16 -13.60 0.73
CA ILE A 149 1.06 -13.84 -0.05
C ILE A 149 1.09 -13.00 -1.33
N ALA A 150 -0.03 -12.92 -2.06
CA ALA A 150 -0.11 -12.07 -3.24
C ALA A 150 0.10 -10.59 -2.91
N LEU A 151 -0.49 -10.13 -1.80
CA LEU A 151 -0.35 -8.75 -1.33
C LEU A 151 1.06 -8.45 -0.80
N ILE A 152 1.75 -9.44 -0.18
CA ILE A 152 3.17 -9.32 0.20
C ILE A 152 4.02 -9.12 -1.05
N PHE A 153 3.84 -9.96 -2.06
CA PHE A 153 4.57 -9.86 -3.32
C PHE A 153 4.43 -8.47 -3.95
N VAL A 154 3.20 -7.97 -4.06
CA VAL A 154 2.93 -6.65 -4.66
C VAL A 154 3.41 -5.50 -3.78
N GLY A 155 3.39 -5.68 -2.45
CA GLY A 155 3.62 -4.61 -1.48
C GLY A 155 5.09 -4.44 -1.03
N ILE A 156 5.93 -5.48 -1.12
CA ILE A 156 7.29 -5.46 -0.57
C ILE A 156 8.18 -4.34 -1.12
N PRO A 157 8.15 -4.00 -2.43
CA PRO A 157 9.01 -2.94 -2.96
C PRO A 157 8.71 -1.57 -2.34
N PHE A 158 7.47 -1.29 -1.96
CA PHE A 158 7.11 0.00 -1.34
C PHE A 158 7.81 0.22 -0.01
N VAL A 159 7.94 -0.82 0.81
CA VAL A 159 8.64 -0.73 2.09
C VAL A 159 10.14 -0.63 1.87
N VAL A 160 10.71 -1.49 1.02
CA VAL A 160 12.14 -1.48 0.73
C VAL A 160 12.57 -0.11 0.21
N ARG A 161 11.89 0.43 -0.82
CA ARG A 161 12.22 1.72 -1.44
C ARG A 161 11.96 2.92 -0.52
N ALA A 162 11.09 2.80 0.47
CA ALA A 162 10.93 3.85 1.48
C ALA A 162 12.10 3.86 2.48
N VAL A 163 12.63 2.70 2.87
CA VAL A 163 13.64 2.55 3.91
C VAL A 163 15.07 2.72 3.38
N GLN A 164 15.37 2.22 2.17
CA GLN A 164 16.70 2.27 1.56
C GLN A 164 17.34 3.67 1.61
N PRO A 165 16.69 4.77 1.16
CA PRO A 165 17.33 6.09 1.13
C PRO A 165 17.70 6.63 2.53
N ILE A 166 16.98 6.20 3.56
CA ILE A 166 17.30 6.58 4.94
C ILE A 166 18.52 5.82 5.42
N LEU A 167 18.60 4.50 5.15
CA LEU A 167 19.77 3.70 5.49
C LEU A 167 21.03 4.13 4.72
N GLU A 168 20.89 4.59 3.46
CA GLU A 168 22.02 5.13 2.68
C GLU A 168 22.58 6.42 3.27
N LYS A 169 21.71 7.28 3.82
CA LYS A 169 22.10 8.55 4.43
C LYS A 169 22.62 8.39 5.87
N LEU A 170 22.28 7.28 6.51
CA LEU A 170 22.71 7.01 7.86
C LEU A 170 24.19 6.63 7.85
N ASP A 171 25.04 7.57 8.32
CA ASP A 171 26.48 7.37 8.39
C ASP A 171 26.83 6.24 9.37
N ASN A 172 27.81 5.40 8.99
CA ASN A 172 28.32 4.33 9.85
C ASN A 172 28.92 4.87 11.16
N GLN A 173 29.32 6.14 11.21
CA GLN A 173 29.81 6.81 12.41
C GLN A 173 28.83 6.72 13.60
N TYR A 174 27.52 6.70 13.36
CA TYR A 174 26.53 6.51 14.44
C TYR A 174 26.62 5.12 15.07
N GLU A 175 26.83 4.09 14.25
CA GLU A 175 27.02 2.72 14.72
C GLU A 175 28.36 2.58 15.46
N GLU A 176 29.45 3.15 14.91
CA GLU A 176 30.76 3.15 15.52
C GLU A 176 30.76 3.88 16.86
N ALA A 177 30.11 5.05 16.95
CA ALA A 177 29.98 5.78 18.21
C ALA A 177 29.22 4.98 19.27
N ALA A 178 28.15 4.27 18.85
CA ALA A 178 27.40 3.40 19.75
C ALA A 178 28.28 2.24 20.28
N TYR A 179 29.11 1.62 19.43
CA TYR A 179 30.05 0.58 19.84
C TYR A 179 31.12 1.10 20.80
N ILE A 180 31.67 2.30 20.58
CA ILE A 180 32.65 2.93 21.50
C ILE A 180 32.00 3.15 22.88
N LEU A 181 30.70 3.46 22.92
CA LEU A 181 29.93 3.62 24.17
C LEU A 181 29.51 2.27 24.80
N GLY A 182 29.95 1.14 24.25
CA GLY A 182 29.71 -0.20 24.78
C GLY A 182 28.33 -0.81 24.37
N ALA A 183 27.63 -0.23 23.37
CA ALA A 183 26.40 -0.81 22.87
C ALA A 183 26.71 -2.06 22.03
N ASP A 184 25.93 -3.12 22.24
CA ASP A 184 25.91 -4.28 21.35
C ASP A 184 25.08 -4.01 20.07
N GLY A 185 25.19 -4.86 19.07
CA GLY A 185 24.51 -4.68 17.79
C GLY A 185 22.97 -4.61 17.94
N LYS A 186 22.38 -5.32 18.90
CA LYS A 186 20.94 -5.27 19.18
C LYS A 186 20.55 -3.91 19.77
N THR A 187 21.31 -3.41 20.71
CA THR A 187 21.10 -2.08 21.32
C THR A 187 21.27 -0.98 20.28
N THR A 188 22.33 -1.06 19.46
CA THR A 188 22.59 -0.13 18.35
C THR A 188 21.42 -0.11 17.37
N PHE A 189 20.93 -1.28 16.95
CA PHE A 189 19.77 -1.34 16.05
C PHE A 189 18.54 -0.67 16.67
N TRP A 190 18.13 -1.05 17.88
CA TRP A 190 16.87 -0.58 18.45
C TRP A 190 16.89 0.87 18.96
N LYS A 191 18.09 1.35 19.43
CA LYS A 191 18.20 2.69 20.01
C LYS A 191 18.74 3.75 19.06
N VAL A 192 19.48 3.35 18.01
CA VAL A 192 20.11 4.29 17.07
C VAL A 192 19.45 4.19 15.69
N ILE A 193 19.45 3.00 15.09
CA ILE A 193 19.04 2.83 13.69
C ILE A 193 17.51 2.83 13.52
N PHE A 194 16.82 2.03 14.33
CA PHE A 194 15.36 1.87 14.21
C PHE A 194 14.58 3.18 14.38
N PRO A 195 14.91 4.07 15.32
CA PRO A 195 14.26 5.38 15.42
C PRO A 195 14.38 6.22 14.15
N GLU A 196 15.54 6.19 13.47
CA GLU A 196 15.78 6.92 12.22
C GLU A 196 14.97 6.37 11.04
N ILE A 197 14.89 5.05 10.91
CA ILE A 197 14.13 4.41 9.81
C ILE A 197 12.61 4.38 10.07
N ARG A 198 12.16 4.54 11.30
CA ARG A 198 10.75 4.42 11.70
C ARG A 198 9.78 5.31 10.91
N PRO A 199 10.07 6.60 10.63
CA PRO A 199 9.18 7.43 9.80
C PRO A 199 9.05 6.90 8.39
N ALA A 200 10.15 6.46 7.77
CA ALA A 200 10.17 5.86 6.44
C ALA A 200 9.44 4.51 6.41
N LEU A 201 9.59 3.72 7.46
CA LEU A 201 8.88 2.45 7.60
C LEU A 201 7.37 2.64 7.68
N LEU A 202 6.88 3.67 8.40
CA LEU A 202 5.46 4.01 8.43
C LEU A 202 4.95 4.49 7.06
N THR A 203 5.77 5.24 6.32
CA THR A 203 5.45 5.63 4.93
C THR A 203 5.33 4.39 4.05
N GLY A 204 6.32 3.49 4.09
CA GLY A 204 6.33 2.23 3.35
C GLY A 204 5.14 1.34 3.69
N PHE A 205 4.80 1.24 5.00
CA PHE A 205 3.60 0.54 5.45
C PHE A 205 2.33 1.14 4.83
N GLY A 206 2.15 2.46 4.91
CA GLY A 206 0.98 3.15 4.35
C GLY A 206 0.83 2.94 2.84
N LEU A 207 1.95 3.00 2.10
CA LEU A 207 1.98 2.75 0.66
C LEU A 207 1.64 1.28 0.32
N ALA A 208 2.27 0.31 1.00
CA ALA A 208 1.99 -1.11 0.79
C ALA A 208 0.56 -1.47 1.16
N PHE A 209 0.04 -0.93 2.26
CA PHE A 209 -1.33 -1.12 2.71
C PHE A 209 -2.35 -0.55 1.71
N SER A 210 -2.19 0.70 1.29
CA SER A 210 -3.11 1.33 0.32
C SER A 210 -3.08 0.62 -1.04
N ARG A 211 -1.89 0.18 -1.47
CA ARG A 211 -1.74 -0.61 -2.70
C ARG A 211 -2.47 -1.94 -2.60
N GLY A 212 -2.36 -2.61 -1.44
CA GLY A 212 -3.05 -3.87 -1.15
C GLY A 212 -4.56 -3.75 -1.13
N LEU A 213 -5.10 -2.67 -0.55
CA LEU A 213 -6.55 -2.43 -0.51
C LEU A 213 -7.20 -2.39 -1.90
N GLY A 214 -6.52 -1.80 -2.88
CA GLY A 214 -7.00 -1.69 -4.25
C GLY A 214 -6.59 -2.85 -5.15
N GLU A 215 -5.92 -3.89 -4.63
CA GLU A 215 -5.44 -4.98 -5.48
C GLU A 215 -6.59 -5.88 -5.94
N TYR A 216 -6.62 -6.13 -7.26
CA TYR A 216 -7.58 -7.01 -7.92
C TYR A 216 -6.86 -8.12 -8.70
N GLY A 217 -5.91 -7.74 -9.55
CA GLY A 217 -5.34 -8.63 -10.56
C GLY A 217 -4.66 -9.87 -9.98
N SER A 218 -3.81 -9.71 -8.96
CA SER A 218 -3.12 -10.85 -8.35
C SER A 218 -4.06 -11.66 -7.44
N VAL A 219 -4.96 -10.98 -6.75
CA VAL A 219 -5.85 -11.62 -5.76
C VAL A 219 -6.93 -12.46 -6.42
N ILE A 220 -7.51 -12.04 -7.55
CA ILE A 220 -8.61 -12.77 -8.20
C ILE A 220 -8.28 -14.23 -8.53
N TYR A 221 -7.02 -14.52 -8.85
CA TYR A 221 -6.58 -15.87 -9.23
C TYR A 221 -6.17 -16.75 -8.04
N ILE A 222 -5.72 -16.14 -6.94
CA ILE A 222 -5.22 -16.91 -5.78
C ILE A 222 -6.24 -17.03 -4.65
N SER A 223 -7.24 -16.14 -4.59
CA SER A 223 -8.22 -16.10 -3.49
C SER A 223 -9.32 -17.15 -3.61
N GLY A 224 -9.60 -17.65 -4.82
CA GLY A 224 -10.74 -18.56 -5.09
C GLY A 224 -12.10 -17.88 -5.05
N ASN A 225 -12.19 -16.62 -4.62
CA ASN A 225 -13.39 -15.77 -4.63
C ASN A 225 -14.64 -16.43 -4.00
N SER A 226 -14.46 -17.28 -2.98
CA SER A 226 -15.52 -18.05 -2.36
C SER A 226 -16.33 -17.18 -1.39
N LEU A 227 -17.66 -17.12 -1.60
CA LEU A 227 -18.60 -16.52 -0.64
C LEU A 227 -18.65 -17.30 0.67
N LYS A 228 -18.59 -18.64 0.59
CA LYS A 228 -18.66 -19.53 1.74
C LYS A 228 -17.46 -19.41 2.66
N GLU A 229 -16.27 -19.26 2.08
CA GLU A 229 -14.99 -19.15 2.80
C GLU A 229 -14.58 -17.70 3.02
N HIS A 230 -15.42 -16.73 2.65
CA HIS A 230 -15.19 -15.28 2.79
C HIS A 230 -13.88 -14.80 2.17
N THR A 231 -13.44 -15.42 1.05
CA THR A 231 -12.19 -15.05 0.37
C THR A 231 -12.39 -14.01 -0.74
N GLN A 232 -13.59 -13.44 -0.86
CA GLN A 232 -13.81 -12.32 -1.77
C GLN A 232 -13.19 -11.03 -1.21
N VAL A 233 -12.57 -10.25 -2.09
CA VAL A 233 -12.08 -8.90 -1.78
C VAL A 233 -13.01 -7.84 -2.39
N VAL A 234 -12.98 -6.62 -1.87
CA VAL A 234 -13.89 -5.53 -2.32
C VAL A 234 -13.74 -5.26 -3.82
N SER A 235 -12.52 -5.22 -4.33
CA SER A 235 -12.25 -5.01 -5.75
C SER A 235 -12.91 -6.06 -6.65
N TYR A 236 -12.98 -7.32 -6.19
CA TYR A 236 -13.72 -8.38 -6.88
C TYR A 236 -15.23 -8.13 -6.86
N VAL A 237 -15.79 -7.75 -5.71
CA VAL A 237 -17.24 -7.47 -5.59
C VAL A 237 -17.64 -6.28 -6.48
N ILE A 238 -16.84 -5.22 -6.52
CA ILE A 238 -17.04 -4.08 -7.43
C ILE A 238 -17.05 -4.56 -8.88
N MET A 239 -16.06 -5.35 -9.29
CA MET A 239 -15.95 -5.86 -10.66
C MET A 239 -17.11 -6.78 -11.02
N GLN A 240 -17.58 -7.59 -10.07
CA GLN A 240 -18.76 -8.43 -10.25
C GLN A 240 -20.01 -7.59 -10.53
N LYS A 241 -20.25 -6.52 -9.78
CA LYS A 241 -21.36 -5.58 -10.01
C LYS A 241 -21.25 -4.90 -11.38
N LEU A 242 -20.04 -4.50 -11.80
CA LEU A 242 -19.80 -3.95 -13.13
C LEU A 242 -20.10 -4.95 -14.25
N ASN A 243 -19.75 -6.22 -14.09
CA ASN A 243 -20.05 -7.27 -15.05
C ASN A 243 -21.57 -7.52 -15.20
N TYR A 244 -22.34 -7.27 -14.15
CA TYR A 244 -23.80 -7.29 -14.20
C TYR A 244 -24.43 -5.97 -14.66
N VAL A 245 -23.61 -4.98 -15.10
CA VAL A 245 -24.06 -3.65 -15.54
C VAL A 245 -24.76 -2.86 -14.41
N ASP A 246 -24.57 -3.25 -13.15
CA ASP A 246 -25.10 -2.59 -11.96
C ASP A 246 -24.14 -1.48 -11.51
N TYR A 247 -24.05 -0.40 -12.31
CA TYR A 247 -23.16 0.73 -12.03
C TYR A 247 -23.47 1.45 -10.70
N PRO A 248 -24.75 1.67 -10.31
CA PRO A 248 -25.04 2.32 -9.04
C PRO A 248 -24.48 1.55 -7.84
N SER A 249 -24.70 0.23 -7.79
CA SER A 249 -24.15 -0.60 -6.70
C SER A 249 -22.63 -0.69 -6.73
N ALA A 250 -22.03 -0.82 -7.92
CA ALA A 250 -20.58 -0.85 -8.06
C ALA A 250 -19.93 0.44 -7.53
N THR A 251 -20.49 1.60 -7.91
CA THR A 251 -19.98 2.90 -7.49
C THR A 251 -20.24 3.19 -6.01
N ALA A 252 -21.34 2.71 -5.45
CA ALA A 252 -21.64 2.83 -4.01
C ALA A 252 -20.61 2.06 -3.17
N ILE A 253 -20.28 0.81 -3.57
CA ILE A 253 -19.25 0.01 -2.90
C ILE A 253 -17.86 0.66 -3.07
N ALA A 254 -17.54 1.16 -4.27
CA ALA A 254 -16.29 1.85 -4.54
C ALA A 254 -16.17 3.15 -3.73
N LEU A 255 -17.24 3.92 -3.58
CA LEU A 255 -17.28 5.12 -2.76
C LEU A 255 -17.00 4.80 -1.28
N LEU A 256 -17.64 3.77 -0.74
CA LEU A 256 -17.38 3.33 0.63
C LEU A 256 -15.93 2.90 0.81
N MET A 257 -15.36 2.14 -0.14
CA MET A 257 -13.96 1.74 -0.12
C MET A 257 -13.03 2.95 -0.15
N LEU A 258 -13.31 3.96 -0.97
CA LEU A 258 -12.55 5.19 -1.06
C LEU A 258 -12.56 5.94 0.28
N VAL A 259 -13.73 6.09 0.91
CA VAL A 259 -13.87 6.76 2.21
C VAL A 259 -13.11 6.01 3.30
N ILE A 260 -13.25 4.68 3.38
CA ILE A 260 -12.53 3.85 4.36
C ILE A 260 -11.01 3.97 4.13
N SER A 261 -10.56 3.84 2.89
CA SER A 261 -9.14 3.96 2.55
C SER A 261 -8.59 5.34 2.92
N PHE A 262 -9.34 6.40 2.64
CA PHE A 262 -8.95 7.77 3.00
C PHE A 262 -8.82 7.93 4.52
N ILE A 263 -9.80 7.45 5.30
CA ILE A 263 -9.76 7.50 6.76
C ILE A 263 -8.55 6.73 7.31
N LEU A 264 -8.31 5.52 6.81
CA LEU A 264 -7.20 4.69 7.27
C LEU A 264 -5.84 5.34 6.94
N LEU A 265 -5.67 5.86 5.73
CA LEU A 265 -4.46 6.59 5.34
C LEU A 265 -4.28 7.88 6.12
N PHE A 266 -5.37 8.61 6.38
CA PHE A 266 -5.33 9.81 7.22
C PHE A 266 -4.85 9.48 8.64
N LEU A 267 -5.34 8.39 9.24
CA LEU A 267 -4.91 7.93 10.56
C LEU A 267 -3.42 7.55 10.56
N ILE A 268 -2.94 6.82 9.55
CA ILE A 268 -1.52 6.46 9.41
C ILE A 268 -0.66 7.72 9.31
N ASN A 269 -1.03 8.66 8.45
CA ASN A 269 -0.31 9.92 8.27
C ASN A 269 -0.35 10.81 9.54
N PHE A 270 -1.46 10.82 10.25
CA PHE A 270 -1.58 11.55 11.50
C PHE A 270 -0.63 10.99 12.58
N VAL A 271 -0.55 9.68 12.70
CA VAL A 271 0.42 9.02 13.60
C VAL A 271 1.85 9.37 13.19
N GLN A 272 2.17 9.36 11.90
CA GLN A 272 3.48 9.70 11.37
C GLN A 272 3.86 11.16 11.69
N MET A 273 2.97 12.12 11.45
CA MET A 273 3.22 13.53 11.75
C MET A 273 3.48 13.80 13.24
N ASN A 274 2.75 13.12 14.11
CA ASN A 274 2.93 13.26 15.55
C ASN A 274 4.29 12.71 16.03
N GLN A 275 4.80 11.69 15.35
CA GLN A 275 6.14 11.15 15.64
C GLN A 275 7.23 12.10 15.16
N PHE A 276 7.09 12.68 13.96
CA PHE A 276 8.06 13.64 13.42
C PHE A 276 8.21 14.88 14.32
N LYS A 277 7.11 15.38 14.90
CA LYS A 277 7.14 16.49 15.85
C LYS A 277 7.87 16.14 17.14
N ARG A 278 7.78 14.91 17.61
CA ARG A 278 8.47 14.47 18.83
C ARG A 278 9.98 14.32 18.63
N THR A 279 10.43 13.90 17.45
CA THR A 279 11.85 13.74 17.13
C THR A 279 12.55 15.10 16.91
N ASN A 280 11.83 16.11 16.40
CA ASN A 280 12.41 17.45 16.17
C ASN A 280 12.32 18.38 17.40
N ASN A 281 11.67 17.99 18.48
CA ASN A 281 11.58 18.76 19.73
C ASN A 281 12.52 18.24 20.84
N VAL A 282 13.42 17.33 20.51
CA VAL A 282 14.55 16.86 21.34
C VAL A 282 15.86 17.33 20.72
#